data_de85ad5a4cf80665686aff0337bd1ef2
#
_entry.id   de85ad5a4cf80665686aff0337bd1ef2
#
_cell.length_a   1.000
_cell.length_b   1.000
_cell.length_c   1.000
_cell.angle_alpha   90.00
_cell.angle_beta   90.00
_cell.angle_gamma   90.00
#
_symmetry.space_group_name_H-M   'P 1'
#
loop_
_entity.id
_entity.type
_entity.pdbx_description
1 polymer ?
#
loop_
_entity_poly.entity_id
_entity_poly.type
_entity_poly.pdbx_seq_one_letter_code
_entity_poly.pdbx_strand_id
1 'polypeptide(L)'
;PTTTNTVDFHSAAYFLRYSNTLQVVRETDSDAKNSFAVNSFGTATAQAINNKTAFENATIDSSDGAFIGRFPGSLGNSLQVSICGSSDSDGSGVINFNAWAYKSSFDAAPGTSSYVSGLGGKNDEIHVAVIDEDGEISGTAGTVLEAYPFLSVASNAKATDGTSNYYKDVIRE
;
A
#
# COMPACT_ATOMS: atom_id res chain seq x y z
N PRO A 1 24.29 -11.54 -4.77
CA PRO A 1 24.32 -10.40 -5.68
C PRO A 1 24.51 -10.86 -7.11
N THR A 2 23.79 -10.24 -8.04
CA THR A 2 24.03 -10.46 -9.47
C THR A 2 25.37 -9.89 -9.86
N THR A 3 25.98 -10.38 -10.97
CA THR A 3 27.28 -9.89 -11.45
C THR A 3 27.29 -8.37 -11.68
N THR A 4 26.16 -7.78 -12.03
CA THR A 4 25.98 -6.34 -12.30
C THR A 4 26.16 -5.48 -11.05
N ASN A 5 25.75 -5.96 -9.87
CA ASN A 5 25.74 -5.17 -8.62
C ASN A 5 26.85 -5.59 -7.64
N THR A 6 27.77 -6.46 -8.07
CA THR A 6 28.79 -7.04 -7.18
C THR A 6 29.70 -5.96 -6.59
N VAL A 7 30.14 -4.99 -7.41
CA VAL A 7 31.07 -3.93 -6.96
C VAL A 7 30.38 -3.04 -5.91
N ASP A 8 29.17 -2.59 -6.18
CA ASP A 8 28.41 -1.71 -5.27
C ASP A 8 28.07 -2.42 -3.97
N PHE A 9 27.65 -3.69 -4.06
CA PHE A 9 27.36 -4.52 -2.90
C PHE A 9 28.59 -4.72 -2.00
N HIS A 10 29.74 -5.06 -2.58
CA HIS A 10 30.95 -5.24 -1.80
C HIS A 10 31.50 -3.92 -1.25
N SER A 11 31.36 -2.82 -1.98
CA SER A 11 31.73 -1.50 -1.51
C SER A 11 30.90 -1.11 -0.27
N ALA A 12 29.58 -1.32 -0.31
CA ALA A 12 28.69 -1.13 0.83
C ALA A 12 29.06 -2.04 2.01
N ALA A 13 29.34 -3.32 1.75
CA ALA A 13 29.73 -4.28 2.77
C ALA A 13 31.05 -3.91 3.46
N TYR A 14 32.05 -3.44 2.69
CA TYR A 14 33.30 -2.95 3.26
C TYR A 14 33.12 -1.67 4.07
N PHE A 15 32.30 -0.72 3.61
CA PHE A 15 31.99 0.49 4.35
C PHE A 15 31.35 0.17 5.70
N LEU A 16 30.39 -0.74 5.74
CA LEU A 16 29.66 -1.15 6.94
C LEU A 16 30.53 -1.91 7.98
N ARG A 17 31.74 -2.32 7.62
CA ARG A 17 32.72 -2.83 8.61
C ARG A 17 33.30 -1.75 9.52
N TYR A 18 33.27 -0.50 9.08
CA TYR A 18 33.86 0.64 9.77
C TYR A 18 32.84 1.68 10.22
N SER A 19 31.62 1.62 9.68
CA SER A 19 30.52 2.54 10.00
C SER A 19 29.20 1.78 10.05
N ASN A 20 28.26 2.27 10.85
CA ASN A 20 26.90 1.73 10.95
C ASN A 20 25.85 2.55 10.18
N THR A 21 26.27 3.59 9.49
CA THR A 21 25.37 4.49 8.76
C THR A 21 25.76 4.55 7.29
N LEU A 22 25.04 3.80 6.45
CA LEU A 22 25.21 3.81 5.00
C LEU A 22 24.02 4.55 4.36
N GLN A 23 24.33 5.53 3.52
CA GLN A 23 23.33 6.16 2.66
C GLN A 23 23.46 5.60 1.25
N VAL A 24 22.34 5.10 0.72
CA VAL A 24 22.28 4.56 -0.63
C VAL A 24 21.36 5.43 -1.47
N VAL A 25 21.88 5.94 -2.58
CA VAL A 25 21.08 6.63 -3.59
C VAL A 25 20.86 5.66 -4.75
N ARG A 26 19.59 5.34 -4.98
CA ARG A 26 19.21 4.50 -6.11
C ARG A 26 19.05 5.38 -7.35
N GLU A 27 19.84 5.11 -8.36
CA GLU A 27 19.62 5.67 -9.69
C GLU A 27 18.57 4.81 -10.42
N THR A 28 17.54 5.46 -10.95
CA THR A 28 16.48 4.81 -11.73
C THR A 28 16.49 5.37 -13.13
N ASP A 29 16.26 4.50 -14.11
CA ASP A 29 16.04 4.93 -15.49
C ASP A 29 14.82 5.87 -15.55
N SER A 30 14.89 6.89 -16.40
CA SER A 30 13.79 7.85 -16.61
C SER A 30 12.50 7.17 -17.08
N ASP A 31 12.62 6.03 -17.75
CA ASP A 31 11.50 5.25 -18.27
C ASP A 31 11.00 4.15 -17.30
N ALA A 32 11.63 4.01 -16.12
CA ALA A 32 11.21 3.05 -15.13
C ALA A 32 9.78 3.37 -14.66
N LYS A 33 8.91 2.35 -14.71
CA LYS A 33 7.50 2.47 -14.33
C LYS A 33 7.25 1.91 -12.93
N ASN A 34 6.27 2.49 -12.27
CA ASN A 34 5.75 1.97 -11.01
C ASN A 34 4.78 0.83 -11.29
N SER A 35 4.76 -0.16 -10.41
CA SER A 35 3.71 -1.19 -10.41
C SER A 35 2.36 -0.56 -10.10
N PHE A 36 1.29 -1.15 -10.63
CA PHE A 36 -0.06 -0.67 -10.38
C PHE A 36 -1.05 -1.83 -10.31
N ALA A 37 -2.10 -1.66 -9.53
CA ALA A 37 -3.24 -2.55 -9.53
C ALA A 37 -4.33 -1.98 -10.43
N VAL A 38 -4.80 -2.77 -11.40
CA VAL A 38 -5.94 -2.38 -12.25
C VAL A 38 -7.19 -2.16 -11.40
N ASN A 39 -7.97 -1.17 -11.75
CA ASN A 39 -9.29 -0.98 -11.15
C ASN A 39 -10.29 -2.03 -11.68
N SER A 40 -11.50 -2.04 -11.12
CA SER A 40 -12.57 -2.96 -11.53
C SER A 40 -12.98 -2.82 -13.00
N PHE A 41 -12.54 -1.79 -13.70
CA PHE A 41 -12.82 -1.57 -15.13
C PHE A 41 -11.66 -2.05 -16.04
N GLY A 42 -10.63 -2.65 -15.47
CA GLY A 42 -9.53 -3.27 -16.22
C GLY A 42 -8.60 -2.30 -16.94
N THR A 43 -8.68 -1.00 -16.64
CA THR A 43 -7.80 0.01 -17.23
C THR A 43 -6.85 0.58 -16.20
N ALA A 44 -5.59 0.67 -16.57
CA ALA A 44 -4.60 1.44 -15.82
C ALA A 44 -3.49 1.92 -16.76
N THR A 45 -2.96 3.09 -16.49
CA THR A 45 -1.82 3.67 -17.22
C THR A 45 -0.59 3.62 -16.32
N ALA A 46 0.45 2.94 -16.78
CA ALA A 46 1.69 2.84 -16.04
C ALA A 46 2.35 4.21 -15.84
N GLN A 47 2.50 4.63 -14.61
CA GLN A 47 3.11 5.90 -14.22
C GLN A 47 4.62 5.76 -13.99
N ALA A 48 5.38 6.82 -14.24
CA ALA A 48 6.81 6.92 -13.94
C ALA A 48 7.02 7.94 -12.80
N ILE A 49 6.94 7.46 -11.56
CA ILE A 49 7.12 8.26 -10.35
C ILE A 49 8.47 7.89 -9.74
N ASN A 50 9.53 8.58 -10.15
CA ASN A 50 10.90 8.18 -9.86
C ASN A 50 11.44 8.73 -8.54
N ASN A 51 10.79 9.73 -7.95
CA ASN A 51 11.21 10.38 -6.71
C ASN A 51 10.04 11.06 -6.00
N LYS A 52 10.31 11.55 -4.78
CA LYS A 52 9.30 12.23 -3.95
C LYS A 52 8.68 13.45 -4.64
N THR A 53 9.47 14.29 -5.30
CA THR A 53 8.97 15.48 -6.00
C THR A 53 8.05 15.09 -7.16
N ALA A 54 8.39 14.03 -7.90
CA ALA A 54 7.52 13.50 -8.95
C ALA A 54 6.19 13.01 -8.36
N PHE A 55 6.23 12.34 -7.19
CA PHE A 55 5.03 11.89 -6.49
C PHE A 55 4.15 13.06 -6.00
N GLU A 56 4.74 14.09 -5.41
CA GLU A 56 4.03 15.26 -4.92
C GLU A 56 3.36 16.07 -6.05
N ASN A 57 3.97 16.08 -7.23
CA ASN A 57 3.46 16.77 -8.42
C ASN A 57 2.59 15.88 -9.32
N ALA A 58 2.53 14.57 -9.08
CA ALA A 58 1.75 13.66 -9.90
C ALA A 58 0.25 13.91 -9.69
N THR A 59 -0.46 14.05 -10.79
CA THR A 59 -1.93 13.99 -10.79
C THR A 59 -2.30 12.53 -11.00
N ILE A 60 -2.66 11.86 -9.91
CA ILE A 60 -3.08 10.46 -9.94
C ILE A 60 -4.60 10.42 -9.89
N ASP A 61 -5.20 9.77 -10.88
CA ASP A 61 -6.65 9.64 -10.97
C ASP A 61 -7.09 8.18 -11.21
N SER A 62 -8.36 7.97 -11.45
CA SER A 62 -8.92 6.63 -11.64
C SER A 62 -8.43 5.92 -12.90
N SER A 63 -7.81 6.62 -13.85
CA SER A 63 -7.21 6.01 -15.05
C SER A 63 -5.85 5.37 -14.78
N ASP A 64 -5.21 5.71 -13.66
CA ASP A 64 -3.89 5.23 -13.26
C ASP A 64 -3.93 3.91 -12.47
N GLY A 65 -5.13 3.43 -12.15
CA GLY A 65 -5.36 2.22 -11.39
C GLY A 65 -5.90 2.47 -9.98
N ALA A 66 -6.18 1.38 -9.25
CA ALA A 66 -6.70 1.47 -7.89
C ALA A 66 -5.59 1.79 -6.87
N PHE A 67 -4.39 1.26 -7.10
CA PHE A 67 -3.19 1.48 -6.27
C PHE A 67 -1.97 1.55 -7.17
N ILE A 68 -0.98 2.33 -6.75
CA ILE A 68 0.30 2.49 -7.43
C ILE A 68 1.41 2.22 -6.41
N GLY A 69 2.38 1.40 -6.79
CA GLY A 69 3.58 1.17 -5.99
C GLY A 69 4.41 2.44 -5.87
N ARG A 70 4.88 2.75 -4.67
CA ARG A 70 5.62 3.99 -4.37
C ARG A 70 6.93 4.11 -5.15
N PHE A 71 7.59 2.99 -5.42
CA PHE A 71 8.90 2.95 -6.06
C PHE A 71 8.82 2.30 -7.44
N PRO A 72 9.51 2.85 -8.45
CA PRO A 72 9.54 2.26 -9.77
C PRO A 72 10.39 0.99 -9.81
N GLY A 73 10.06 0.08 -10.71
CA GLY A 73 10.78 -1.16 -10.99
C GLY A 73 9.98 -2.42 -10.72
N SER A 74 10.51 -3.54 -11.19
CA SER A 74 9.83 -4.85 -11.20
C SER A 74 9.53 -5.43 -9.81
N LEU A 75 10.28 -5.03 -8.79
CA LEU A 75 10.07 -5.51 -7.42
C LEU A 75 8.66 -5.20 -6.90
N GLY A 76 8.08 -4.07 -7.35
CA GLY A 76 6.71 -3.71 -7.00
C GLY A 76 5.63 -4.63 -7.60
N ASN A 77 5.98 -5.49 -8.55
CA ASN A 77 5.04 -6.48 -9.10
C ASN A 77 4.73 -7.60 -8.11
N SER A 78 5.58 -7.82 -7.10
CA SER A 78 5.31 -8.73 -5.98
C SER A 78 4.30 -8.18 -4.97
N LEU A 79 3.87 -6.92 -5.10
CA LEU A 79 2.91 -6.33 -4.19
C LEU A 79 1.48 -6.71 -4.58
N GLN A 80 0.72 -7.18 -3.60
CA GLN A 80 -0.72 -7.38 -3.68
C GLN A 80 -1.41 -6.50 -2.65
N VAL A 81 -2.54 -5.90 -3.01
CA VAL A 81 -3.40 -5.17 -2.07
C VAL A 81 -4.68 -5.96 -1.85
N SER A 82 -4.97 -6.26 -0.59
CA SER A 82 -6.20 -6.94 -0.19
C SER A 82 -7.01 -6.04 0.75
N ILE A 83 -8.30 -5.90 0.46
CA ILE A 83 -9.21 -5.03 1.22
C ILE A 83 -10.31 -5.87 1.83
N CYS A 84 -10.56 -5.68 3.12
CA CYS A 84 -11.72 -6.19 3.81
C CYS A 84 -12.61 -5.02 4.24
N GLY A 85 -13.82 -4.93 3.72
CA GLY A 85 -14.79 -3.91 4.11
C GLY A 85 -15.72 -4.36 5.22
N SER A 86 -16.43 -3.42 5.83
CA SER A 86 -17.49 -3.73 6.77
C SER A 86 -18.65 -4.43 6.06
N SER A 87 -19.29 -5.40 6.73
CA SER A 87 -20.46 -6.07 6.17
C SER A 87 -21.72 -5.27 6.47
N ASP A 88 -22.56 -5.12 5.46
CA ASP A 88 -23.95 -4.79 5.68
C ASP A 88 -24.65 -5.94 6.42
N SER A 89 -25.71 -5.60 7.15
CA SER A 89 -26.48 -6.58 7.91
C SER A 89 -27.13 -7.68 7.07
N ASP A 90 -27.16 -7.51 5.74
CA ASP A 90 -27.68 -8.49 4.78
C ASP A 90 -26.56 -9.39 4.18
N GLY A 91 -25.30 -9.14 4.52
CA GLY A 91 -24.16 -9.95 4.08
C GLY A 91 -23.84 -9.83 2.59
N SER A 92 -24.46 -8.91 1.86
CA SER A 92 -24.23 -8.75 0.43
C SER A 92 -22.96 -7.94 0.14
N GLY A 93 -21.99 -8.59 -0.46
CA GLY A 93 -20.91 -7.91 -1.18
C GLY A 93 -19.61 -7.69 -0.42
N VAL A 94 -19.44 -8.22 0.77
CA VAL A 94 -18.24 -7.99 1.56
C VAL A 94 -17.51 -9.28 1.88
N ILE A 95 -16.18 -9.23 1.82
CA ILE A 95 -15.35 -10.33 2.29
C ILE A 95 -15.64 -10.51 3.78
N ASN A 96 -16.15 -11.68 4.17
CA ASN A 96 -16.32 -12.02 5.56
C ASN A 96 -14.97 -11.97 6.28
N PHE A 97 -14.80 -11.06 7.22
CA PHE A 97 -13.57 -10.86 7.96
C PHE A 97 -13.03 -12.19 8.55
N ASN A 98 -13.90 -13.04 9.09
CA ASN A 98 -13.50 -14.31 9.67
C ASN A 98 -12.93 -15.31 8.64
N ALA A 99 -13.29 -15.17 7.38
CA ALA A 99 -12.78 -15.96 6.26
C ALA A 99 -11.63 -15.27 5.51
N TRP A 100 -11.34 -14.01 5.83
CA TRP A 100 -10.29 -13.26 5.16
C TRP A 100 -8.91 -13.79 5.55
N ALA A 101 -8.07 -14.04 4.55
CA ALA A 101 -6.75 -14.66 4.74
C ALA A 101 -5.82 -13.86 5.67
N TYR A 102 -5.97 -12.55 5.70
CA TYR A 102 -5.09 -11.62 6.43
C TYR A 102 -5.67 -11.12 7.75
N LYS A 103 -6.78 -11.70 8.21
CA LYS A 103 -7.47 -11.28 9.45
C LYS A 103 -6.58 -11.26 10.69
N SER A 104 -5.56 -12.12 10.75
CA SER A 104 -4.64 -12.19 11.89
C SER A 104 -3.77 -10.97 12.08
N SER A 105 -3.71 -10.08 11.09
CA SER A 105 -2.99 -8.80 11.18
C SER A 105 -3.87 -7.66 11.73
N PHE A 106 -5.12 -7.96 12.14
CA PHE A 106 -6.09 -6.97 12.60
C PHE A 106 -6.82 -7.46 13.84
N ASP A 107 -7.12 -6.54 14.76
CA ASP A 107 -7.69 -6.88 16.08
C ASP A 107 -9.18 -7.24 16.01
N ALA A 108 -9.95 -6.63 15.11
CA ALA A 108 -11.39 -6.84 14.97
C ALA A 108 -11.84 -6.60 13.53
N ALA A 109 -13.08 -7.00 13.21
CA ALA A 109 -13.69 -6.71 11.92
C ALA A 109 -13.93 -5.20 11.75
N PRO A 110 -13.82 -4.67 10.51
CA PRO A 110 -14.17 -3.28 10.24
C PRO A 110 -15.69 -3.08 10.41
N GLY A 111 -16.08 -1.89 10.81
CA GLY A 111 -17.47 -1.56 11.11
C GLY A 111 -17.84 -0.16 10.69
N THR A 112 -18.24 0.64 11.65
CA THR A 112 -18.62 2.05 11.43
C THR A 112 -17.75 2.94 12.31
N SER A 113 -17.05 3.87 11.70
CA SER A 113 -16.24 4.84 12.44
C SER A 113 -17.14 5.73 13.33
N SER A 114 -16.57 6.20 14.44
CA SER A 114 -17.29 7.10 15.34
C SER A 114 -17.68 8.41 14.64
N TYR A 115 -16.86 8.88 13.70
CA TYR A 115 -17.15 10.08 12.91
C TYR A 115 -18.41 9.89 12.04
N VAL A 116 -18.45 8.81 11.26
CA VAL A 116 -19.58 8.52 10.35
C VAL A 116 -20.84 8.15 11.14
N SER A 117 -20.69 7.41 12.25
CA SER A 117 -21.80 7.12 13.18
C SER A 117 -22.43 8.38 13.75
N GLY A 118 -21.61 9.38 14.12
CA GLY A 118 -22.09 10.68 14.61
C GLY A 118 -22.89 11.47 13.56
N LEU A 119 -22.71 11.18 12.28
CA LEU A 119 -23.46 11.75 11.15
C LEU A 119 -24.65 10.87 10.72
N GLY A 120 -24.91 9.76 11.42
CA GLY A 120 -26.00 8.83 11.10
C GLY A 120 -25.67 7.85 9.96
N GLY A 121 -24.41 7.81 9.49
CA GLY A 121 -23.93 6.84 8.51
C GLY A 121 -23.55 5.49 9.14
N LYS A 122 -23.23 4.51 8.29
CA LYS A 122 -22.85 3.15 8.70
C LYS A 122 -21.88 2.52 7.73
N ASN A 123 -21.13 1.52 8.20
CA ASN A 123 -20.34 0.59 7.39
C ASN A 123 -19.28 1.25 6.51
N ASP A 124 -18.62 2.28 7.02
CA ASP A 124 -17.62 3.02 6.30
C ASP A 124 -16.18 2.50 6.49
N GLU A 125 -15.96 1.65 7.50
CA GLU A 125 -14.62 1.17 7.78
C GLU A 125 -14.19 0.05 6.84
N ILE A 126 -12.90 0.09 6.48
CA ILE A 126 -12.21 -0.95 5.74
C ILE A 126 -10.87 -1.26 6.40
N HIS A 127 -10.38 -2.47 6.20
CA HIS A 127 -9.00 -2.84 6.43
C HIS A 127 -8.29 -2.99 5.11
N VAL A 128 -7.05 -2.52 5.04
CA VAL A 128 -6.19 -2.69 3.87
C VAL A 128 -4.92 -3.38 4.29
N ALA A 129 -4.58 -4.48 3.62
CA ALA A 129 -3.32 -5.19 3.77
C ALA A 129 -2.53 -5.09 2.47
N VAL A 130 -1.24 -4.75 2.59
CA VAL A 130 -0.27 -4.81 1.50
C VAL A 130 0.59 -6.05 1.72
N ILE A 131 0.63 -6.92 0.73
CA ILE A 131 1.22 -8.26 0.81
C ILE A 131 2.34 -8.39 -0.20
N ASP A 132 3.41 -9.06 0.19
CA ASP A 132 4.44 -9.57 -0.69
C ASP A 132 3.99 -10.92 -1.27
N GLU A 133 3.27 -10.89 -2.40
CA GLU A 133 2.61 -12.07 -2.95
C GLU A 133 3.61 -13.16 -3.33
N ASP A 134 4.70 -12.77 -4.01
CA ASP A 134 5.71 -13.70 -4.51
C ASP A 134 6.91 -13.87 -3.56
N GLY A 135 6.99 -13.05 -2.50
CA GLY A 135 8.09 -13.10 -1.54
C GLY A 135 9.39 -12.43 -2.01
N GLU A 136 9.35 -11.61 -3.05
CA GLU A 136 10.54 -10.97 -3.60
C GLU A 136 11.09 -9.84 -2.71
N ILE A 137 10.25 -9.29 -1.83
CA ILE A 137 10.61 -8.19 -0.93
C ILE A 137 11.04 -8.73 0.44
N SER A 138 10.22 -9.57 1.04
CA SER A 138 10.44 -10.13 2.40
C SER A 138 11.24 -11.43 2.42
N GLY A 139 11.33 -12.11 1.29
CA GLY A 139 11.88 -13.45 1.17
C GLY A 139 10.87 -14.58 1.43
N THR A 140 9.61 -14.25 1.77
CA THR A 140 8.56 -15.23 2.05
C THR A 140 7.25 -14.80 1.40
N ALA A 141 6.75 -15.60 0.47
CA ALA A 141 5.49 -15.34 -0.22
C ALA A 141 4.31 -15.25 0.75
N GLY A 142 3.42 -14.30 0.50
CA GLY A 142 2.23 -14.06 1.32
C GLY A 142 2.46 -13.26 2.60
N THR A 143 3.66 -12.72 2.81
CA THR A 143 3.96 -11.89 3.98
C THR A 143 3.21 -10.56 3.92
N VAL A 144 2.50 -10.19 4.98
CA VAL A 144 1.89 -8.87 5.13
C VAL A 144 3.01 -7.87 5.45
N LEU A 145 3.22 -6.91 4.56
CA LEU A 145 4.21 -5.85 4.69
C LEU A 145 3.66 -4.65 5.44
N GLU A 146 2.43 -4.26 5.13
CA GLU A 146 1.74 -3.12 5.74
C GLU A 146 0.31 -3.50 6.07
N ALA A 147 -0.18 -3.07 7.23
CA ALA A 147 -1.55 -3.27 7.67
C ALA A 147 -2.15 -1.92 8.10
N TYR A 148 -3.24 -1.55 7.47
CA TYR A 148 -3.98 -0.32 7.74
C TYR A 148 -5.36 -0.65 8.31
N PRO A 149 -5.53 -0.61 9.64
CA PRO A 149 -6.78 -0.95 10.29
C PRO A 149 -7.76 0.24 10.29
N PHE A 150 -9.05 -0.06 10.21
CA PHE A 150 -10.16 0.87 10.46
C PHE A 150 -10.09 2.19 9.67
N LEU A 151 -9.63 2.14 8.41
CA LEU A 151 -9.70 3.27 7.50
C LEU A 151 -11.14 3.51 7.05
N SER A 152 -11.51 4.75 6.78
CA SER A 152 -12.83 5.09 6.28
C SER A 152 -12.85 5.29 4.75
N VAL A 153 -13.92 4.87 4.10
CA VAL A 153 -14.20 5.21 2.69
C VAL A 153 -14.84 6.59 2.55
N ALA A 154 -15.26 7.21 3.65
CA ALA A 154 -15.83 8.57 3.64
C ALA A 154 -14.70 9.61 3.55
N SER A 155 -14.73 10.42 2.49
CA SER A 155 -13.64 11.38 2.18
C SER A 155 -13.47 12.49 3.23
N ASN A 156 -14.44 12.71 4.08
CA ASN A 156 -14.41 13.69 5.16
C ASN A 156 -14.22 13.07 6.54
N ALA A 157 -14.00 11.75 6.62
CA ALA A 157 -13.83 11.07 7.90
C ALA A 157 -12.58 11.58 8.64
N LYS A 158 -12.74 11.68 9.96
CA LYS A 158 -11.67 12.08 10.87
C LYS A 158 -11.40 11.03 11.92
N ALA A 159 -10.12 10.84 12.23
CA ALA A 159 -9.68 10.12 13.40
C ALA A 159 -9.96 10.93 14.69
N THR A 160 -9.79 10.30 15.84
CA THR A 160 -10.05 10.94 17.15
C THR A 160 -9.15 12.13 17.44
N ASP A 161 -7.99 12.20 16.84
CA ASP A 161 -7.03 13.32 16.93
C ASP A 161 -7.30 14.45 15.91
N GLY A 162 -8.33 14.28 15.05
CA GLY A 162 -8.72 15.25 14.03
C GLY A 162 -8.00 15.12 12.68
N THR A 163 -7.05 14.18 12.54
CA THR A 163 -6.40 13.90 11.26
C THR A 163 -7.36 13.21 10.29
N SER A 164 -7.02 13.13 9.00
CA SER A 164 -7.83 12.41 8.04
C SER A 164 -7.79 10.91 8.34
N ASN A 165 -8.97 10.27 8.34
CA ASN A 165 -9.10 8.81 8.35
C ASN A 165 -9.55 8.27 7.00
N TYR A 166 -9.56 9.09 5.98
CA TYR A 166 -9.89 8.67 4.62
C TYR A 166 -8.78 7.80 4.05
N TYR A 167 -9.11 6.60 3.56
CA TYR A 167 -8.12 5.62 3.15
C TYR A 167 -7.12 6.12 2.11
N LYS A 168 -7.55 6.99 1.17
CA LYS A 168 -6.65 7.54 0.15
C LYS A 168 -5.61 8.51 0.72
N ASP A 169 -5.99 9.27 1.75
CA ASP A 169 -5.07 10.19 2.39
C ASP A 169 -4.04 9.42 3.23
N VAL A 170 -4.53 8.46 4.04
CA VAL A 170 -3.68 7.68 4.95
C VAL A 170 -2.68 6.79 4.21
N ILE A 171 -3.10 6.12 3.14
CA ILE A 171 -2.20 5.24 2.37
C ILE A 171 -1.21 6.04 1.51
N ARG A 172 -1.54 7.28 1.17
CA ARG A 172 -0.66 8.17 0.38
C ARG A 172 0.52 8.73 1.19
N GLU A 173 0.40 8.85 2.50
CA GLU A 173 1.48 9.36 3.39
C GLU A 173 2.63 8.34 3.55
#